data_6a991d9d0ba9feeb239497cf74c99331
#
_entry.id   6a991d9d0ba9feeb239497cf74c99331
#
_cell.length_a   1.000
_cell.length_b   1.000
_cell.length_c   1.000
_cell.angle_alpha   90.00
_cell.angle_beta   90.00
_cell.angle_gamma   90.00
#
_symmetry.space_group_name_H-M   'P 1'
#
loop_
_entity.id
_entity.type
_entity.pdbx_description
1 polymer ?
#
loop_
_entity_poly.entity_id
_entity_poly.type
_entity_poly.pdbx_seq_one_letter_code
_entity_poly.pdbx_strand_id
1 'polypeptide(L)'
;MVETHCHAQRHAVRIGEGEGDYANLADAMKTAVMADDADEDTDVVVYDNSERLLYDMDTYDVDMCVLLSAFGMTNELNRQMIEANPEKFVAAAAPVQTKKRALRGEEAWSWEAAADELDEWLSKDGFVMTGEGIRGDPTRTEPVPWRERKKHLRHVFDVAADHGVPVRWHTGYTSGYGGNHLFHLYPDWQDPTLASQLKAEYPEVPIVFDHGGMQAGWREDYVDKVTQVAGTFDDVYLEIGLYWGELMKKPINDPNIAIDQLLWGSDWGASMVQHSQPNEYPPTYWEQISSKGLPAHQPDYWGANQRQLLKFALDTDL
;
A
#
# COMPACT_ATOMS: atom_id res chain seq x y z
N MET A 1 -13.45 14.46 -2.17
CA MET A 1 -12.00 14.15 -2.33
C MET A 1 -11.83 12.65 -2.39
N VAL A 2 -10.77 12.14 -3.07
CA VAL A 2 -10.46 10.71 -3.14
C VAL A 2 -9.21 10.42 -2.31
N GLU A 3 -9.32 9.45 -1.39
CA GLU A 3 -8.18 8.88 -0.68
C GLU A 3 -7.66 7.66 -1.46
N THR A 4 -6.43 7.72 -1.90
CA THR A 4 -5.91 6.72 -2.84
C THR A 4 -5.20 5.54 -2.18
N HIS A 5 -5.11 5.48 -0.84
CA HIS A 5 -4.33 4.47 -0.12
C HIS A 5 -4.91 4.10 1.24
N CYS A 6 -5.78 3.10 1.27
CA CYS A 6 -6.42 2.63 2.50
C CYS A 6 -6.28 1.11 2.69
N HIS A 7 -6.20 0.71 3.95
CA HIS A 7 -6.12 -0.68 4.41
C HIS A 7 -7.14 -0.95 5.53
N ALA A 8 -8.42 -0.99 5.19
CA ALA A 8 -9.49 -0.97 6.20
C ALA A 8 -9.72 -2.29 6.91
N GLN A 9 -9.53 -3.43 6.24
CA GLN A 9 -9.74 -4.76 6.80
C GLN A 9 -8.52 -5.64 6.58
N ARG A 10 -8.22 -6.49 7.55
CA ARG A 10 -7.15 -7.48 7.41
C ARG A 10 -7.36 -8.68 8.31
N HIS A 11 -6.75 -9.80 7.94
CA HIS A 11 -6.48 -10.86 8.89
C HIS A 11 -5.44 -10.39 9.89
N ALA A 12 -5.75 -10.51 11.16
CA ALA A 12 -4.89 -10.14 12.28
C ALA A 12 -4.89 -11.26 13.30
N VAL A 13 -3.83 -11.39 14.08
CA VAL A 13 -3.81 -12.30 15.21
C VAL A 13 -4.31 -11.59 16.45
N ARG A 14 -5.12 -12.31 17.25
CA ARG A 14 -5.54 -11.84 18.54
C ARG A 14 -4.47 -12.17 19.58
N ILE A 15 -4.02 -11.16 20.31
CA ILE A 15 -3.05 -11.31 21.40
C ILE A 15 -3.70 -10.81 22.68
N GLY A 16 -3.61 -11.61 23.77
CA GLY A 16 -4.15 -11.25 25.08
C GLY A 16 -3.91 -12.35 26.10
N GLU A 17 -4.38 -12.18 27.35
CA GLU A 17 -4.26 -13.20 28.37
C GLU A 17 -5.03 -14.48 27.95
N GLY A 18 -4.27 -15.54 27.64
CA GLY A 18 -4.80 -16.84 27.22
C GLY A 18 -5.02 -16.99 25.72
N GLU A 19 -4.61 -16.04 24.92
CA GLU A 19 -4.67 -16.08 23.46
C GLU A 19 -3.26 -16.08 22.87
N GLY A 20 -3.02 -16.90 21.89
CA GLY A 20 -1.84 -17.08 21.05
C GLY A 20 -0.46 -16.80 21.66
N ASP A 21 0.37 -17.81 21.77
CA ASP A 21 1.75 -17.66 22.24
C ASP A 21 2.67 -17.37 21.06
N TYR A 22 2.76 -16.09 20.68
CA TYR A 22 3.64 -15.66 19.60
C TYR A 22 5.00 -15.22 20.14
N ALA A 23 6.07 -15.81 19.62
CA ALA A 23 7.42 -15.50 20.04
C ALA A 23 7.78 -14.01 19.86
N ASN A 24 7.16 -13.36 18.86
CA ASN A 24 7.32 -11.94 18.56
C ASN A 24 6.25 -11.47 17.57
N LEU A 25 6.21 -10.16 17.33
CA LEU A 25 5.27 -9.53 16.37
C LEU A 25 5.42 -10.12 14.95
N ALA A 26 6.61 -10.52 14.54
CA ALA A 26 6.85 -11.07 13.22
C ALA A 26 6.17 -12.42 13.03
N ASP A 27 6.15 -13.28 14.05
CA ASP A 27 5.44 -14.56 14.01
C ASP A 27 3.92 -14.34 13.97
N ALA A 28 3.41 -13.40 14.75
CA ALA A 28 2.01 -13.00 14.72
C ALA A 28 1.59 -12.52 13.33
N MET A 29 2.36 -11.61 12.75
CA MET A 29 2.12 -11.10 11.40
C MET A 29 2.19 -12.20 10.34
N LYS A 30 3.16 -13.11 10.44
CA LYS A 30 3.30 -14.25 9.53
C LYS A 30 2.05 -15.13 9.60
N THR A 31 1.57 -15.45 10.81
CA THR A 31 0.37 -16.24 11.03
C THR A 31 -0.85 -15.58 10.37
N ALA A 32 -1.06 -14.28 10.60
CA ALA A 32 -2.16 -13.53 10.00
C ALA A 32 -2.09 -13.50 8.46
N VAL A 33 -0.91 -13.25 7.89
CA VAL A 33 -0.70 -13.23 6.42
C VAL A 33 -0.94 -14.59 5.79
N MET A 34 -0.62 -15.67 6.51
CA MET A 34 -0.72 -17.04 6.03
C MET A 34 -2.11 -17.64 6.18
N ALA A 35 -2.99 -17.02 6.96
CA ALA A 35 -4.35 -17.53 7.17
C ALA A 35 -5.17 -17.42 5.87
N ASP A 36 -6.02 -18.40 5.60
CA ASP A 36 -6.98 -18.34 4.48
C ASP A 36 -8.18 -17.50 4.87
N ASP A 37 -8.73 -17.78 6.05
CA ASP A 37 -9.89 -17.12 6.64
C ASP A 37 -9.66 -16.90 8.12
N ALA A 38 -10.46 -16.04 8.72
CA ALA A 38 -10.60 -15.97 10.16
C ALA A 38 -11.24 -17.27 10.66
N ASP A 39 -10.63 -17.90 11.64
CA ASP A 39 -11.06 -19.19 12.18
C ASP A 39 -11.21 -19.08 13.69
N GLU A 40 -12.38 -19.50 14.21
CA GLU A 40 -12.67 -19.48 15.65
C GLU A 40 -11.74 -20.43 16.45
N ASP A 41 -11.20 -21.45 15.78
CA ASP A 41 -10.25 -22.39 16.37
C ASP A 41 -8.80 -21.88 16.33
N THR A 42 -8.56 -20.75 15.68
CA THR A 42 -7.26 -20.06 15.58
C THR A 42 -7.34 -18.68 16.20
N ASP A 43 -6.19 -18.10 16.51
CA ASP A 43 -6.13 -16.72 17.00
C ASP A 43 -6.26 -15.69 15.87
N VAL A 44 -6.57 -16.14 14.65
CA VAL A 44 -6.70 -15.26 13.48
C VAL A 44 -8.14 -14.78 13.38
N VAL A 45 -8.28 -13.48 13.33
CA VAL A 45 -9.57 -12.79 13.19
C VAL A 45 -9.52 -11.83 12.02
N VAL A 46 -10.67 -11.46 11.49
CA VAL A 46 -10.76 -10.27 10.64
C VAL A 46 -10.77 -9.04 11.55
N TYR A 47 -9.72 -8.25 11.50
CA TYR A 47 -9.73 -6.92 12.08
C TYR A 47 -10.39 -5.98 11.10
N ASP A 48 -11.61 -5.57 11.45
CA ASP A 48 -12.45 -4.71 10.62
C ASP A 48 -12.51 -3.31 11.22
N ASN A 49 -12.00 -2.36 10.48
CA ASN A 49 -12.01 -0.94 10.84
C ASN A 49 -12.82 -0.09 9.81
N SER A 50 -13.68 -0.75 9.05
CA SER A 50 -14.47 -0.11 7.99
C SER A 50 -15.44 0.96 8.52
N GLU A 51 -16.09 0.74 9.67
CA GLU A 51 -16.95 1.74 10.30
C GLU A 51 -16.18 3.01 10.67
N ARG A 52 -14.95 2.84 11.16
CA ARG A 52 -14.09 3.97 11.47
C ARG A 52 -13.64 4.70 10.21
N LEU A 53 -13.30 3.97 9.15
CA LEU A 53 -12.95 4.58 7.87
C LEU A 53 -14.12 5.40 7.31
N LEU A 54 -15.33 4.84 7.31
CA LEU A 54 -16.54 5.56 6.87
C LEU A 54 -16.81 6.82 7.71
N TYR A 55 -16.63 6.75 9.02
CA TYR A 55 -16.72 7.91 9.90
C TYR A 55 -15.69 8.99 9.56
N ASP A 56 -14.44 8.60 9.32
CA ASP A 56 -13.37 9.52 8.95
C ASP A 56 -13.63 10.13 7.55
N MET A 57 -14.11 9.33 6.59
CA MET A 57 -14.52 9.81 5.28
C MET A 57 -15.60 10.90 5.38
N ASP A 58 -16.62 10.66 6.19
CA ASP A 58 -17.72 11.62 6.41
C ASP A 58 -17.23 12.90 7.12
N THR A 59 -16.32 12.73 8.09
CA THR A 59 -15.78 13.84 8.88
C THR A 59 -14.91 14.78 8.06
N TYR A 60 -14.18 14.25 7.09
CA TYR A 60 -13.16 14.98 6.33
C TYR A 60 -13.51 15.15 4.83
N ASP A 61 -14.76 14.97 4.45
CA ASP A 61 -15.26 15.14 3.08
C ASP A 61 -14.51 14.28 2.05
N VAL A 62 -14.22 13.02 2.42
CA VAL A 62 -13.65 12.02 1.52
C VAL A 62 -14.78 11.26 0.85
N ASP A 63 -14.91 11.39 -0.46
CA ASP A 63 -16.00 10.79 -1.23
C ASP A 63 -15.77 9.31 -1.50
N MET A 64 -14.51 8.93 -1.77
CA MET A 64 -14.12 7.58 -2.17
C MET A 64 -12.74 7.21 -1.62
N CYS A 65 -12.56 5.95 -1.28
CA CYS A 65 -11.27 5.37 -0.92
C CYS A 65 -10.86 4.24 -1.86
N VAL A 66 -9.58 4.16 -2.17
CA VAL A 66 -8.97 3.02 -2.85
C VAL A 66 -8.42 2.06 -1.79
N LEU A 67 -8.96 0.85 -1.75
CA LEU A 67 -8.53 -0.20 -0.83
C LEU A 67 -7.37 -0.99 -1.43
N LEU A 68 -6.29 -1.13 -0.70
CA LEU A 68 -5.11 -1.86 -1.15
C LEU A 68 -4.99 -3.20 -0.45
N SER A 69 -4.59 -4.21 -1.21
CA SER A 69 -4.29 -5.55 -0.70
C SER A 69 -2.81 -5.65 -0.37
N ALA A 70 -2.50 -5.96 0.88
CA ALA A 70 -1.16 -6.18 1.41
C ALA A 70 -1.24 -7.14 2.61
N PHE A 71 -0.23 -7.32 3.37
CA PHE A 71 -0.07 -8.16 4.57
C PHE A 71 -1.37 -8.51 5.35
N GLY A 72 -2.01 -9.62 5.00
CA GLY A 72 -3.29 -10.05 5.60
C GLY A 72 -4.53 -9.31 5.06
N MET A 73 -4.33 -8.28 4.24
CA MET A 73 -5.37 -7.58 3.51
C MET A 73 -5.57 -8.26 2.16
N THR A 74 -6.70 -8.92 1.99
CA THR A 74 -6.95 -9.75 0.81
C THR A 74 -7.86 -9.05 -0.18
N ASN A 75 -7.79 -9.48 -1.45
CA ASN A 75 -8.73 -9.00 -2.45
C ASN A 75 -10.17 -9.33 -2.07
N GLU A 76 -10.40 -10.48 -1.42
CA GLU A 76 -11.73 -10.91 -0.96
C GLU A 76 -12.31 -9.97 0.10
N LEU A 77 -11.50 -9.53 1.08
CA LEU A 77 -11.94 -8.56 2.09
C LEU A 77 -12.28 -7.21 1.42
N ASN A 78 -11.43 -6.75 0.51
CA ASN A 78 -11.69 -5.52 -0.23
C ASN A 78 -12.97 -5.63 -1.08
N ARG A 79 -13.20 -6.78 -1.72
CA ARG A 79 -14.43 -7.03 -2.48
C ARG A 79 -15.68 -6.95 -1.61
N GLN A 80 -15.65 -7.50 -0.40
CA GLN A 80 -16.76 -7.42 0.54
C GLN A 80 -17.09 -5.97 0.91
N MET A 81 -16.09 -5.12 1.09
CA MET A 81 -16.29 -3.70 1.35
C MET A 81 -16.89 -2.97 0.14
N ILE A 82 -16.41 -3.25 -1.07
CA ILE A 82 -16.96 -2.70 -2.31
C ILE A 82 -18.42 -3.11 -2.47
N GLU A 83 -18.75 -4.39 -2.28
CA GLU A 83 -20.13 -4.88 -2.39
C GLU A 83 -21.08 -4.21 -1.37
N ALA A 84 -20.57 -3.93 -0.17
CA ALA A 84 -21.35 -3.25 0.87
C ALA A 84 -21.56 -1.74 0.60
N ASN A 85 -20.57 -1.07 -0.02
CA ASN A 85 -20.60 0.37 -0.26
C ASN A 85 -19.94 0.71 -1.62
N PRO A 86 -20.56 0.36 -2.75
CA PRO A 86 -19.95 0.46 -4.07
C PRO A 86 -19.65 1.89 -4.53
N GLU A 87 -20.34 2.88 -3.95
CA GLU A 87 -20.09 4.30 -4.21
C GLU A 87 -18.96 4.89 -3.36
N LYS A 88 -18.49 4.17 -2.34
CA LYS A 88 -17.46 4.63 -1.41
C LYS A 88 -16.10 3.99 -1.67
N PHE A 89 -16.07 2.77 -2.20
CA PHE A 89 -14.85 1.98 -2.30
C PHE A 89 -14.60 1.45 -3.71
N VAL A 90 -13.34 1.52 -4.10
CA VAL A 90 -12.74 0.73 -5.17
C VAL A 90 -11.47 0.09 -4.63
N ALA A 91 -10.88 -0.85 -5.35
CA ALA A 91 -9.69 -1.55 -4.85
C ALA A 91 -8.57 -1.68 -5.89
N ALA A 92 -7.39 -1.93 -5.38
CA ALA A 92 -6.24 -2.36 -6.13
C ALA A 92 -6.04 -3.88 -5.96
N ALA A 93 -5.89 -4.60 -7.07
CA ALA A 93 -5.67 -6.04 -7.07
C ALA A 93 -4.22 -6.40 -6.75
N ALA A 94 -4.00 -7.44 -5.94
CA ALA A 94 -2.67 -7.98 -5.68
C ALA A 94 -2.69 -9.52 -5.73
N PRO A 95 -1.57 -10.19 -6.09
CA PRO A 95 -1.51 -11.65 -6.18
C PRO A 95 -1.32 -12.30 -4.80
N VAL A 96 -2.31 -12.09 -3.92
CA VAL A 96 -2.26 -12.47 -2.51
C VAL A 96 -2.28 -13.97 -2.32
N GLN A 97 -3.10 -14.70 -3.09
CA GLN A 97 -3.22 -16.15 -2.95
C GLN A 97 -2.00 -16.88 -3.50
N THR A 98 -1.49 -16.45 -4.65
CA THR A 98 -0.23 -16.97 -5.21
C THR A 98 0.92 -16.79 -4.22
N LYS A 99 0.97 -15.63 -3.56
CA LYS A 99 1.95 -15.34 -2.51
C LYS A 99 1.79 -16.26 -1.28
N LYS A 100 0.56 -16.49 -0.83
CA LYS A 100 0.27 -17.38 0.31
C LYS A 100 0.69 -18.82 0.01
N ARG A 101 0.33 -19.37 -1.17
CA ARG A 101 0.73 -20.71 -1.58
C ARG A 101 2.24 -20.89 -1.60
N ALA A 102 2.97 -19.89 -2.11
CA ALA A 102 4.44 -19.91 -2.11
C ALA A 102 5.01 -19.89 -0.68
N LEU A 103 4.50 -19.03 0.19
CA LEU A 103 4.96 -18.93 1.58
C LEU A 103 4.69 -20.21 2.39
N ARG A 104 3.61 -20.94 2.08
CA ARG A 104 3.27 -22.22 2.71
C ARG A 104 4.06 -23.40 2.13
N GLY A 105 4.77 -23.17 1.03
CA GLY A 105 5.46 -24.24 0.31
C GLY A 105 4.52 -25.21 -0.43
N GLU A 106 3.29 -24.81 -0.67
CA GLU A 106 2.28 -25.57 -1.43
C GLU A 106 2.62 -25.55 -2.92
N GLU A 107 3.04 -24.40 -3.42
CA GLU A 107 3.47 -24.17 -4.80
C GLU A 107 4.69 -23.26 -4.81
N ALA A 108 5.57 -23.43 -5.81
CA ALA A 108 6.64 -22.47 -6.04
C ALA A 108 6.05 -21.14 -6.55
N TRP A 109 6.63 -20.02 -6.15
CA TRP A 109 6.26 -18.73 -6.73
C TRP A 109 6.41 -18.74 -8.26
N SER A 110 5.39 -18.27 -8.95
CA SER A 110 5.39 -18.06 -10.40
C SER A 110 4.86 -16.66 -10.71
N TRP A 111 5.55 -15.97 -11.60
CA TRP A 111 5.12 -14.66 -12.08
C TRP A 111 3.91 -14.78 -13.02
N GLU A 112 3.82 -15.88 -13.76
CA GLU A 112 2.68 -16.20 -14.58
C GLU A 112 1.43 -16.39 -13.71
N ALA A 113 1.51 -17.22 -12.65
CA ALA A 113 0.39 -17.42 -11.74
C ALA A 113 -0.01 -16.11 -10.99
N ALA A 114 0.96 -15.24 -10.69
CA ALA A 114 0.69 -13.94 -10.10
C ALA A 114 -0.02 -13.01 -11.10
N ALA A 115 0.34 -13.05 -12.38
CA ALA A 115 -0.32 -12.30 -13.43
C ALA A 115 -1.74 -12.81 -13.68
N ASP A 116 -1.94 -14.14 -13.72
CA ASP A 116 -3.27 -14.76 -13.87
C ASP A 116 -4.21 -14.35 -12.72
N GLU A 117 -3.69 -14.33 -11.48
CA GLU A 117 -4.48 -13.86 -10.32
C GLU A 117 -4.83 -12.38 -10.43
N LEU A 118 -3.90 -11.53 -10.90
CA LEU A 118 -4.17 -10.11 -11.15
C LEU A 118 -5.23 -9.92 -12.23
N ASP A 119 -5.13 -10.64 -13.35
CA ASP A 119 -6.10 -10.60 -14.45
C ASP A 119 -7.49 -11.00 -13.98
N GLU A 120 -7.58 -12.08 -13.19
CA GLU A 120 -8.85 -12.52 -12.60
C GLU A 120 -9.49 -11.41 -11.75
N TRP A 121 -8.70 -10.76 -10.87
CA TRP A 121 -9.25 -9.74 -9.98
C TRP A 121 -9.57 -8.44 -10.70
N LEU A 122 -8.74 -8.00 -11.64
CA LEU A 122 -8.99 -6.80 -12.44
C LEU A 122 -10.18 -6.95 -13.38
N SER A 123 -10.60 -8.18 -13.66
CA SER A 123 -11.84 -8.47 -14.39
C SER A 123 -13.11 -8.31 -13.55
N LYS A 124 -12.99 -8.11 -12.24
CA LYS A 124 -14.12 -7.93 -11.32
C LYS A 124 -14.42 -6.44 -11.13
N ASP A 125 -15.71 -6.12 -11.02
CA ASP A 125 -16.15 -4.76 -10.77
C ASP A 125 -15.52 -4.18 -9.48
N GLY A 126 -15.07 -2.94 -9.56
CA GLY A 126 -14.49 -2.21 -8.46
C GLY A 126 -12.97 -2.39 -8.29
N PHE A 127 -12.33 -3.30 -9.02
CA PHE A 127 -10.87 -3.38 -9.05
C PHE A 127 -10.35 -2.55 -10.23
N VAL A 128 -9.63 -1.47 -9.93
CA VAL A 128 -9.32 -0.41 -10.90
C VAL A 128 -7.81 -0.15 -11.10
N MET A 129 -6.96 -0.86 -10.37
CA MET A 129 -5.50 -0.75 -10.49
C MET A 129 -4.80 -1.98 -9.90
N THR A 130 -3.51 -2.13 -10.17
CA THR A 130 -2.72 -3.14 -9.45
C THR A 130 -2.41 -2.68 -8.03
N GLY A 131 -2.29 -3.63 -7.11
CA GLY A 131 -2.03 -3.36 -5.70
C GLY A 131 -0.60 -2.91 -5.41
N GLU A 132 -0.42 -2.45 -4.20
CA GLU A 132 0.84 -1.97 -3.67
C GLU A 132 1.95 -3.01 -3.81
N GLY A 133 2.98 -2.63 -4.48
CA GLY A 133 4.25 -3.33 -4.49
C GLY A 133 4.18 -4.81 -4.83
N ILE A 134 4.05 -5.16 -6.11
CA ILE A 134 4.27 -6.54 -6.53
C ILE A 134 5.72 -6.90 -6.32
N ARG A 135 6.01 -7.31 -5.09
CA ARG A 135 7.37 -7.49 -4.56
C ARG A 135 8.05 -8.77 -5.08
N GLY A 136 7.31 -9.65 -5.74
CA GLY A 136 7.80 -10.90 -6.30
C GLY A 136 7.83 -12.05 -5.32
N ASP A 137 8.72 -12.98 -5.55
CA ASP A 137 8.84 -14.22 -4.79
C ASP A 137 9.03 -13.95 -3.28
N PRO A 138 8.00 -14.23 -2.46
CA PRO A 138 8.06 -13.94 -1.03
C PRO A 138 8.98 -14.89 -0.24
N THR A 139 9.47 -15.94 -0.87
CA THR A 139 10.34 -16.95 -0.26
C THR A 139 11.81 -16.61 -0.47
N ARG A 140 12.13 -15.68 -1.36
CA ARG A 140 13.52 -15.30 -1.63
C ARG A 140 14.09 -14.42 -0.53
N THR A 141 15.34 -14.69 -0.20
CA THR A 141 16.12 -13.91 0.77
C THR A 141 17.21 -13.06 0.11
N GLU A 142 17.46 -13.29 -1.18
CA GLU A 142 18.53 -12.62 -1.92
C GLU A 142 17.97 -11.66 -2.97
N PRO A 143 18.63 -10.52 -3.20
CA PRO A 143 18.22 -9.57 -4.21
C PRO A 143 18.19 -10.18 -5.61
N VAL A 144 17.18 -9.79 -6.38
CA VAL A 144 17.11 -10.11 -7.81
C VAL A 144 17.76 -8.96 -8.59
N PRO A 145 18.74 -9.24 -9.47
CA PRO A 145 19.32 -8.20 -10.31
C PRO A 145 18.25 -7.46 -11.12
N TRP A 146 18.38 -6.14 -11.26
CA TRP A 146 17.36 -5.32 -11.94
C TRP A 146 16.99 -5.83 -13.34
N ARG A 147 17.94 -6.29 -14.10
CA ARG A 147 17.68 -6.85 -15.44
C ARG A 147 16.72 -8.06 -15.41
N GLU A 148 16.82 -8.89 -14.38
CA GLU A 148 15.90 -10.03 -14.16
C GLU A 148 14.58 -9.52 -13.59
N ARG A 149 14.63 -8.64 -12.60
CA ARG A 149 13.44 -8.04 -11.99
C ARG A 149 12.56 -7.34 -13.01
N LYS A 150 13.16 -6.60 -13.94
CA LYS A 150 12.42 -5.92 -15.01
C LYS A 150 11.66 -6.90 -15.92
N LYS A 151 12.22 -8.08 -16.19
CA LYS A 151 11.50 -9.15 -16.93
C LYS A 151 10.29 -9.65 -16.15
N HIS A 152 10.43 -9.82 -14.86
CA HIS A 152 9.36 -10.25 -13.99
C HIS A 152 8.23 -9.22 -13.92
N LEU A 153 8.56 -7.95 -13.77
CA LEU A 153 7.56 -6.89 -13.70
C LEU A 153 6.79 -6.71 -15.00
N ARG A 154 7.32 -7.12 -16.14
CA ARG A 154 6.56 -7.11 -17.40
C ARG A 154 5.27 -7.91 -17.32
N HIS A 155 5.23 -9.05 -16.62
CA HIS A 155 3.99 -9.79 -16.40
C HIS A 155 2.89 -8.92 -15.77
N VAL A 156 3.27 -8.03 -14.86
CA VAL A 156 2.34 -7.10 -14.21
C VAL A 156 1.91 -5.98 -15.16
N PHE A 157 2.89 -5.42 -15.88
CA PHE A 157 2.62 -4.33 -16.83
C PHE A 157 1.81 -4.81 -18.04
N ASP A 158 2.02 -6.05 -18.51
CA ASP A 158 1.21 -6.66 -19.56
C ASP A 158 -0.27 -6.74 -19.13
N VAL A 159 -0.55 -7.24 -17.93
CA VAL A 159 -1.93 -7.31 -17.38
C VAL A 159 -2.50 -5.90 -17.18
N ALA A 160 -1.72 -4.96 -16.65
CA ALA A 160 -2.18 -3.59 -16.45
C ALA A 160 -2.51 -2.90 -17.79
N ALA A 161 -1.72 -3.14 -18.84
CA ALA A 161 -1.96 -2.64 -20.18
C ALA A 161 -3.24 -3.24 -20.79
N ASP A 162 -3.44 -4.55 -20.65
CA ASP A 162 -4.62 -5.25 -21.17
C ASP A 162 -5.92 -4.74 -20.52
N HIS A 163 -5.89 -4.39 -19.23
CA HIS A 163 -7.02 -3.81 -18.50
C HIS A 163 -7.10 -2.29 -18.58
N GLY A 164 -6.08 -1.60 -19.08
CA GLY A 164 -6.02 -0.13 -19.13
C GLY A 164 -5.99 0.51 -17.75
N VAL A 165 -5.32 -0.11 -16.79
CA VAL A 165 -5.26 0.34 -15.38
C VAL A 165 -3.86 0.75 -14.97
N PRO A 166 -3.70 1.64 -13.96
CA PRO A 166 -2.39 2.02 -13.45
C PRO A 166 -1.72 0.90 -12.66
N VAL A 167 -0.37 0.93 -12.69
CA VAL A 167 0.48 0.13 -11.81
C VAL A 167 0.89 0.97 -10.62
N ARG A 168 0.62 0.45 -9.41
CA ARG A 168 1.12 1.05 -8.18
C ARG A 168 2.54 0.59 -7.91
N TRP A 169 3.41 1.55 -7.63
CA TRP A 169 4.81 1.31 -7.36
C TRP A 169 5.16 1.77 -5.96
N HIS A 170 5.29 0.82 -5.05
CA HIS A 170 5.69 1.12 -3.68
C HIS A 170 7.06 1.81 -3.66
N THR A 171 7.14 2.95 -3.01
CA THR A 171 8.37 3.74 -2.86
C THR A 171 8.70 4.01 -1.41
N GLY A 172 9.95 4.38 -1.17
CA GLY A 172 10.46 4.58 0.17
C GLY A 172 11.19 3.35 0.70
N TYR A 173 11.83 3.51 1.83
CA TYR A 173 12.60 2.46 2.46
C TYR A 173 11.80 1.85 3.61
N THR A 174 11.39 0.62 3.44
CA THR A 174 10.99 -0.18 4.60
C THR A 174 12.15 -1.06 4.97
N SER A 175 12.91 -0.69 5.99
CA SER A 175 13.90 -1.58 6.58
C SER A 175 13.19 -2.84 7.05
N GLY A 176 13.69 -4.00 6.62
CA GLY A 176 13.16 -5.26 7.11
C GLY A 176 13.14 -5.28 8.63
N TYR A 177 11.96 -5.34 9.22
CA TYR A 177 11.82 -5.42 10.65
C TYR A 177 12.36 -6.75 11.13
N GLY A 178 13.45 -6.69 11.88
CA GLY A 178 13.96 -7.83 12.60
C GLY A 178 14.45 -9.02 11.76
N GLY A 179 14.83 -8.81 10.51
CA GLY A 179 15.29 -9.90 9.64
C GLY A 179 14.18 -10.85 9.18
N ASN A 180 12.93 -10.43 9.26
CA ASN A 180 11.80 -11.22 8.84
C ASN A 180 11.67 -11.20 7.31
N HIS A 181 11.58 -12.37 6.71
CA HIS A 181 11.47 -12.56 5.25
C HIS A 181 10.23 -11.89 4.63
N LEU A 182 9.17 -11.69 5.40
CA LEU A 182 7.96 -11.00 4.93
C LEU A 182 8.21 -9.53 4.56
N PHE A 183 9.28 -8.94 5.12
CA PHE A 183 9.66 -7.54 4.95
C PHE A 183 11.02 -7.35 4.32
N HIS A 184 11.55 -8.38 3.67
CA HIS A 184 12.74 -8.21 2.84
C HIS A 184 12.40 -7.30 1.66
N LEU A 185 12.64 -6.04 1.91
CA LEU A 185 12.54 -5.02 0.92
C LEU A 185 13.94 -4.77 0.42
N TYR A 186 14.15 -5.14 -0.81
CA TYR A 186 15.37 -4.80 -1.49
C TYR A 186 15.28 -3.32 -1.88
N PRO A 187 16.08 -2.43 -1.29
CA PRO A 187 16.00 -0.98 -1.54
C PRO A 187 16.00 -0.64 -3.03
N ASP A 188 16.74 -1.42 -3.81
CA ASP A 188 16.87 -1.22 -5.25
C ASP A 188 15.54 -1.42 -6.02
N TRP A 189 14.60 -2.21 -5.50
CA TRP A 189 13.31 -2.38 -6.18
C TRP A 189 12.40 -1.18 -6.03
N GLN A 190 12.63 -0.44 -4.98
CA GLN A 190 11.80 0.70 -4.62
C GLN A 190 12.38 2.01 -5.15
N ASP A 191 13.53 1.94 -5.79
CA ASP A 191 14.09 3.10 -6.46
C ASP A 191 13.17 3.53 -7.61
N PRO A 192 12.52 4.69 -7.49
CA PRO A 192 11.54 5.13 -8.48
C PRO A 192 12.14 5.39 -9.86
N THR A 193 13.46 5.62 -9.95
CA THR A 193 14.12 5.79 -11.26
C THR A 193 14.09 4.51 -12.10
N LEU A 194 13.94 3.35 -11.47
CA LEU A 194 13.80 2.08 -12.18
C LEU A 194 12.45 1.95 -12.88
N ALA A 195 11.41 2.56 -12.32
CA ALA A 195 10.08 2.58 -12.90
C ALA A 195 10.07 3.29 -14.27
N SER A 196 10.92 4.31 -14.46
CA SER A 196 11.03 5.03 -15.74
C SER A 196 11.40 4.14 -16.92
N GLN A 197 12.14 3.05 -16.67
CA GLN A 197 12.51 2.09 -17.70
C GLN A 197 11.33 1.23 -18.17
N LEU A 198 10.43 0.87 -17.24
CA LEU A 198 9.20 0.17 -17.58
C LEU A 198 8.19 1.13 -18.20
N LYS A 199 8.06 2.34 -17.66
CA LYS A 199 7.23 3.39 -18.27
C LYS A 199 7.59 3.67 -19.73
N ALA A 200 8.88 3.67 -20.07
CA ALA A 200 9.32 3.83 -21.45
C ALA A 200 8.99 2.62 -22.35
N GLU A 201 8.84 1.43 -21.79
CA GLU A 201 8.40 0.22 -22.53
C GLU A 201 6.86 0.13 -22.63
N TYR A 202 6.14 0.65 -21.66
CA TYR A 202 4.69 0.66 -21.53
C TYR A 202 4.17 2.11 -21.40
N PRO A 203 4.28 2.90 -22.46
CA PRO A 203 3.92 4.33 -22.41
C PRO A 203 2.44 4.57 -22.11
N GLU A 204 1.56 3.58 -22.38
CA GLU A 204 0.12 3.62 -22.11
C GLU A 204 -0.26 3.30 -20.67
N VAL A 205 0.63 2.67 -19.88
CA VAL A 205 0.34 2.25 -18.51
C VAL A 205 0.71 3.36 -17.53
N PRO A 206 -0.25 3.98 -16.84
CA PRO A 206 0.05 4.96 -15.79
C PRO A 206 0.78 4.31 -14.61
N ILE A 207 1.60 5.10 -13.91
CA ILE A 207 2.26 4.64 -12.68
C ILE A 207 1.84 5.56 -11.52
N VAL A 208 1.51 4.96 -10.38
CA VAL A 208 1.30 5.67 -9.12
C VAL A 208 2.44 5.33 -8.18
N PHE A 209 3.21 6.32 -7.77
CA PHE A 209 4.22 6.16 -6.74
C PHE A 209 3.59 6.26 -5.36
N ASP A 210 3.40 5.09 -4.73
CA ASP A 210 2.93 5.01 -3.36
C ASP A 210 3.91 5.72 -2.41
N HIS A 211 3.37 6.45 -1.44
CA HIS A 211 4.12 7.19 -0.42
C HIS A 211 5.04 8.30 -0.95
N GLY A 212 5.10 8.54 -2.26
CA GLY A 212 5.95 9.56 -2.84
C GLY A 212 7.43 9.51 -2.41
N GLY A 213 7.95 8.32 -2.11
CA GLY A 213 9.32 8.14 -1.64
C GLY A 213 9.51 8.21 -0.12
N MET A 214 8.45 8.44 0.67
CA MET A 214 8.59 8.81 2.09
C MET A 214 8.39 7.69 3.10
N GLN A 215 7.97 6.50 2.70
CA GLN A 215 7.67 5.47 3.70
C GLN A 215 8.90 5.02 4.50
N ALA A 216 8.69 4.87 5.81
CA ALA A 216 9.43 4.11 6.83
C ALA A 216 10.97 4.21 6.83
N GLY A 217 11.55 5.32 6.52
CA GLY A 217 13.01 5.43 6.57
C GLY A 217 13.54 6.78 6.14
N TRP A 218 12.63 7.72 5.89
CA TRP A 218 13.00 9.11 5.70
C TRP A 218 14.04 9.32 4.58
N ARG A 219 13.83 8.66 3.45
CA ARG A 219 14.70 8.80 2.29
C ARG A 219 14.28 9.99 1.44
N GLU A 220 14.64 11.19 1.85
CA GLU A 220 14.36 12.42 1.08
C GLU A 220 14.93 12.36 -0.36
N ASP A 221 16.00 11.60 -0.59
CA ASP A 221 16.53 11.36 -1.92
C ASP A 221 15.53 10.65 -2.84
N TYR A 222 14.60 9.87 -2.28
CA TYR A 222 13.54 9.24 -3.07
C TYR A 222 12.46 10.24 -3.44
N VAL A 223 12.17 11.24 -2.61
CA VAL A 223 11.27 12.35 -2.97
C VAL A 223 11.78 13.08 -4.21
N ASP A 224 13.06 13.37 -4.27
CA ASP A 224 13.67 14.01 -5.45
C ASP A 224 13.58 13.11 -6.69
N LYS A 225 13.77 11.81 -6.53
CA LYS A 225 13.67 10.84 -7.63
C LYS A 225 12.24 10.67 -8.15
N VAL A 226 11.23 10.53 -7.28
CA VAL A 226 9.83 10.44 -7.73
C VAL A 226 9.39 11.71 -8.41
N THR A 227 9.79 12.88 -7.87
CA THR A 227 9.53 14.19 -8.47
C THR A 227 10.14 14.28 -9.87
N GLN A 228 11.39 13.83 -10.03
CA GLN A 228 12.04 13.81 -11.35
C GLN A 228 11.32 12.90 -12.34
N VAL A 229 10.89 11.71 -11.91
CA VAL A 229 10.19 10.78 -12.82
C VAL A 229 8.81 11.32 -13.19
N ALA A 230 8.04 11.83 -12.22
CA ALA A 230 6.74 12.44 -12.48
C ALA A 230 6.84 13.67 -13.39
N GLY A 231 7.85 14.51 -13.20
CA GLY A 231 8.10 15.64 -14.09
C GLY A 231 8.60 15.26 -15.50
N THR A 232 8.85 13.97 -15.75
CA THR A 232 9.26 13.44 -17.07
C THR A 232 8.09 12.83 -17.84
N PHE A 233 7.07 12.31 -17.14
CA PHE A 233 5.94 11.59 -17.73
C PHE A 233 4.63 12.14 -17.18
N ASP A 234 3.73 12.57 -18.03
CA ASP A 234 2.47 13.24 -17.67
C ASP A 234 1.47 12.30 -16.94
N ASP A 235 1.62 10.98 -17.07
CA ASP A 235 0.78 9.95 -16.45
C ASP A 235 1.51 9.15 -15.37
N VAL A 236 2.49 9.78 -14.74
CA VAL A 236 3.11 9.31 -13.49
C VAL A 236 2.61 10.19 -12.35
N TYR A 237 2.00 9.56 -11.36
CA TYR A 237 1.32 10.21 -10.24
C TYR A 237 2.09 10.01 -8.94
N LEU A 238 2.01 10.98 -8.04
CA LEU A 238 2.67 10.97 -6.75
C LEU A 238 1.66 10.97 -5.61
N GLU A 239 1.69 10.00 -4.73
CA GLU A 239 0.99 10.10 -3.45
C GLU A 239 1.80 10.96 -2.48
N ILE A 240 1.28 12.13 -2.16
CA ILE A 240 1.95 13.10 -1.28
C ILE A 240 1.32 13.19 0.11
N GLY A 241 0.37 12.31 0.42
CA GLY A 241 -0.35 12.29 1.70
C GLY A 241 0.55 12.08 2.92
N LEU A 242 1.67 11.38 2.76
CA LEU A 242 2.66 11.18 3.82
C LEU A 242 3.70 12.32 3.91
N TYR A 243 3.68 13.28 3.01
CA TYR A 243 4.60 14.40 3.06
C TYR A 243 4.23 15.34 4.20
N TRP A 244 5.23 15.91 4.84
CA TRP A 244 5.05 16.93 5.85
C TRP A 244 5.74 18.24 5.46
N GLY A 245 5.16 19.33 5.92
CA GLY A 245 5.76 20.66 5.86
C GLY A 245 6.32 21.03 4.49
N GLU A 246 7.57 21.36 4.45
CA GLU A 246 8.26 21.85 3.26
C GLU A 246 8.41 20.82 2.13
N LEU A 247 8.32 19.53 2.45
CA LEU A 247 8.44 18.49 1.42
C LEU A 247 7.29 18.53 0.41
N MET A 248 6.08 18.89 0.84
CA MET A 248 4.95 19.05 -0.08
C MET A 248 5.22 20.10 -1.15
N LYS A 249 6.02 21.13 -0.83
CA LYS A 249 6.36 22.18 -1.78
C LYS A 249 7.23 21.71 -2.92
N LYS A 250 7.98 20.61 -2.77
CA LYS A 250 8.85 20.11 -3.83
C LYS A 250 8.07 19.78 -5.10
N PRO A 251 7.14 18.82 -5.11
CA PRO A 251 6.37 18.52 -6.31
C PRO A 251 5.36 19.64 -6.68
N ILE A 252 4.77 20.33 -5.70
CA ILE A 252 3.79 21.40 -5.97
C ILE A 252 4.41 22.56 -6.74
N ASN A 253 5.65 22.91 -6.45
CA ASN A 253 6.36 24.02 -7.10
C ASN A 253 7.24 23.57 -8.28
N ASP A 254 7.26 22.29 -8.64
CA ASP A 254 8.00 21.83 -9.81
C ASP A 254 7.24 22.18 -11.09
N PRO A 255 7.82 23.00 -11.99
CA PRO A 255 7.13 23.46 -13.20
C PRO A 255 6.85 22.34 -14.22
N ASN A 256 7.42 21.14 -14.01
CA ASN A 256 7.21 19.99 -14.89
C ASN A 256 6.14 19.04 -14.35
N ILE A 257 5.58 19.29 -13.17
CA ILE A 257 4.54 18.48 -12.56
C ILE A 257 3.21 19.24 -12.59
N ALA A 258 2.22 18.65 -13.24
CA ALA A 258 0.87 19.18 -13.19
C ALA A 258 0.22 18.85 -11.84
N ILE A 259 -0.65 19.73 -11.34
CA ILE A 259 -1.29 19.55 -10.01
C ILE A 259 -2.15 18.29 -9.94
N ASP A 260 -2.70 17.85 -11.05
CA ASP A 260 -3.51 16.64 -11.17
C ASP A 260 -2.67 15.34 -11.18
N GLN A 261 -1.35 15.44 -11.22
CA GLN A 261 -0.44 14.32 -10.97
C GLN A 261 -0.22 14.07 -9.47
N LEU A 262 -0.69 14.98 -8.59
CA LEU A 262 -0.53 14.86 -7.15
C LEU A 262 -1.77 14.22 -6.52
N LEU A 263 -1.57 13.07 -5.90
CA LEU A 263 -2.62 12.29 -5.26
C LEU A 263 -2.51 12.39 -3.74
N TRP A 264 -3.65 12.30 -3.07
CA TRP A 264 -3.69 12.20 -1.64
C TRP A 264 -3.89 10.75 -1.23
N GLY A 265 -2.84 10.13 -0.71
CA GLY A 265 -2.82 8.78 -0.16
C GLY A 265 -2.14 8.80 1.21
N SER A 266 -2.87 8.41 2.25
CA SER A 266 -2.43 8.56 3.64
C SER A 266 -1.90 7.27 4.26
N ASP A 267 -1.96 6.15 3.56
CA ASP A 267 -1.66 4.83 4.11
C ASP A 267 -2.52 4.52 5.36
N TRP A 268 -3.82 4.93 5.29
CA TRP A 268 -4.77 4.67 6.37
C TRP A 268 -4.96 3.16 6.54
N GLY A 269 -4.79 2.63 7.74
CA GLY A 269 -4.72 1.19 7.84
C GLY A 269 -5.22 0.57 9.14
N ALA A 270 -5.66 -0.68 9.05
CA ALA A 270 -6.00 -1.54 10.16
C ALA A 270 -4.75 -2.16 10.80
N SER A 271 -4.76 -2.34 12.10
CA SER A 271 -3.67 -2.99 12.85
C SER A 271 -3.49 -4.46 12.44
N MET A 272 -2.25 -4.93 12.39
CA MET A 272 -1.95 -6.36 12.16
C MET A 272 -2.16 -7.23 13.38
N VAL A 273 -2.32 -6.63 14.53
CA VAL A 273 -2.51 -7.31 15.81
C VAL A 273 -3.72 -6.71 16.47
N GLN A 274 -4.70 -7.53 16.76
CA GLN A 274 -5.85 -7.17 17.57
C GLN A 274 -5.64 -7.70 18.97
N HIS A 275 -5.68 -6.85 19.94
CA HIS A 275 -5.55 -7.19 21.32
C HIS A 275 -6.94 -7.40 21.95
N SER A 276 -7.06 -8.31 22.92
CA SER A 276 -8.31 -8.58 23.61
C SER A 276 -8.73 -7.47 24.57
N GLN A 277 -7.80 -6.61 24.98
CA GLN A 277 -8.06 -5.52 25.92
C GLN A 277 -7.45 -4.19 25.41
N PRO A 278 -8.23 -3.37 24.68
CA PRO A 278 -7.73 -2.20 23.97
C PRO A 278 -7.09 -1.12 24.86
N ASN A 279 -7.29 -1.16 26.17
CA ASN A 279 -6.80 -0.14 27.10
C ASN A 279 -5.49 -0.49 27.82
N GLU A 280 -4.95 -1.69 27.63
CA GLU A 280 -3.76 -2.17 28.35
C GLU A 280 -2.48 -2.28 27.48
N TYR A 281 -2.49 -1.64 26.34
CA TYR A 281 -1.52 -1.85 25.29
C TYR A 281 -0.20 -1.12 25.42
N PRO A 282 0.90 -1.76 25.01
CA PRO A 282 1.87 -1.00 24.24
C PRO A 282 1.22 -0.64 22.89
N PRO A 283 1.35 0.58 22.42
CA PRO A 283 0.78 0.98 21.16
C PRO A 283 1.19 0.00 20.05
N THR A 284 0.25 -0.33 19.19
CA THR A 284 0.51 -1.14 18.00
C THR A 284 1.69 -0.56 17.24
N TYR A 285 2.30 -1.34 16.35
CA TYR A 285 3.39 -0.86 15.52
C TYR A 285 3.05 0.48 14.84
N TRP A 286 1.84 0.60 14.31
CA TRP A 286 1.36 1.81 13.67
C TRP A 286 1.15 2.96 14.65
N GLU A 287 0.63 2.69 15.83
CA GLU A 287 0.54 3.70 16.90
C GLU A 287 1.93 4.11 17.40
N GLN A 288 2.89 3.20 17.43
CA GLN A 288 4.28 3.56 17.73
C GLN A 288 4.92 4.40 16.63
N ILE A 289 4.62 4.12 15.37
CA ILE A 289 5.05 4.93 14.25
C ILE A 289 4.34 6.28 14.27
N SER A 290 3.03 6.31 14.47
CA SER A 290 2.26 7.56 14.54
C SER A 290 2.68 8.42 15.74
N SER A 291 3.01 7.82 16.87
CA SER A 291 3.58 8.55 18.02
C SER A 291 4.96 9.16 17.73
N LYS A 292 5.64 8.68 16.69
CA LYS A 292 6.91 9.22 16.18
C LYS A 292 6.71 10.23 15.04
N GLY A 293 5.47 10.65 14.79
CA GLY A 293 5.17 11.65 13.78
C GLY A 293 4.82 11.12 12.41
N LEU A 294 4.57 9.80 12.27
CA LEU A 294 3.95 9.22 11.08
C LEU A 294 2.46 9.00 11.37
N PRO A 295 1.59 9.79 10.78
CA PRO A 295 0.26 10.07 11.32
C PRO A 295 -0.86 9.22 10.73
N ALA A 296 -0.57 8.12 10.07
CA ALA A 296 -1.51 7.33 9.28
C ALA A 296 -2.76 6.81 10.02
N HIS A 297 -2.85 6.96 11.34
CA HIS A 297 -3.96 6.44 12.15
C HIS A 297 -4.57 7.43 13.11
N GLN A 298 -4.22 8.71 13.01
CA GLN A 298 -4.84 9.72 13.86
C GLN A 298 -6.01 10.36 13.10
N PRO A 299 -7.23 10.36 13.66
CA PRO A 299 -8.40 10.96 13.01
C PRO A 299 -8.18 12.39 12.51
N ASP A 300 -7.40 13.16 13.26
CA ASP A 300 -7.09 14.55 12.93
C ASP A 300 -6.07 14.70 11.78
N TYR A 301 -5.45 13.62 11.37
CA TYR A 301 -4.40 13.66 10.35
C TYR A 301 -4.92 14.06 8.98
N TRP A 302 -6.01 13.45 8.54
CA TRP A 302 -6.61 13.81 7.27
C TRP A 302 -6.96 15.30 7.23
N GLY A 303 -7.61 15.81 8.28
CA GLY A 303 -7.95 17.22 8.35
C GLY A 303 -6.71 18.13 8.41
N ALA A 304 -5.66 17.71 9.10
CA ALA A 304 -4.41 18.47 9.16
C ALA A 304 -3.69 18.46 7.81
N ASN A 305 -3.64 17.32 7.14
CA ASN A 305 -3.03 17.17 5.82
C ASN A 305 -3.79 17.95 4.74
N GLN A 306 -5.12 17.84 4.72
CA GLN A 306 -5.97 18.63 3.82
C GLN A 306 -5.76 20.13 4.00
N ARG A 307 -5.74 20.62 5.23
CA ARG A 307 -5.48 22.05 5.52
C ARG A 307 -4.09 22.47 5.04
N GLN A 308 -3.11 21.60 5.17
CA GLN A 308 -1.75 21.88 4.72
C GLN A 308 -1.65 21.92 3.20
N LEU A 309 -2.25 20.95 2.49
CA LEU A 309 -2.36 20.96 1.03
C LEU A 309 -3.08 22.19 0.52
N LEU A 310 -4.24 22.52 1.12
CA LEU A 310 -5.00 23.70 0.73
C LEU A 310 -4.21 24.99 0.97
N LYS A 311 -3.48 25.09 2.07
CA LYS A 311 -2.62 26.24 2.35
C LYS A 311 -1.55 26.41 1.28
N PHE A 312 -0.88 25.33 0.92
CA PHE A 312 0.16 25.41 -0.13
C PHE A 312 -0.42 25.72 -1.52
N ALA A 313 -1.57 25.15 -1.84
CA ALA A 313 -2.27 25.47 -3.09
C ALA A 313 -2.66 26.94 -3.18
N LEU A 314 -3.10 27.54 -2.06
CA LEU A 314 -3.43 28.98 -2.02
C LEU A 314 -2.19 29.89 -2.03
N ASP A 315 -1.07 29.43 -1.46
CA ASP A 315 0.20 30.17 -1.45
C ASP A 315 0.96 30.10 -2.78
N THR A 316 0.56 29.23 -3.71
CA THR A 316 1.26 28.98 -4.98
C THR A 316 0.61 29.59 -6.21
N ASP A 317 -0.35 30.49 -6.07
CA ASP A 317 -1.05 31.13 -7.22
C ASP A 317 -1.51 30.12 -8.31
N LEU A 318 -2.06 28.96 -7.89
CA LEU A 318 -2.59 27.92 -8.77
C LEU A 318 -3.91 28.32 -9.39
#